data_55897cc3e17cff68c3735b2b12f03679
#
_entry.id   55897cc3e17cff68c3735b2b12f03679
#
_cell.length_a   1.000
_cell.length_b   1.000
_cell.length_c   1.000
_cell.angle_alpha   90.00
_cell.angle_beta   90.00
_cell.angle_gamma   90.00
#
_symmetry.space_group_name_H-M   'P 1'
#
loop_
_entity.id
_entity.type
_entity.pdbx_description
1 polymer ?
#
loop_
_entity_poly.entity_id
_entity_poly.type
_entity_poly.pdbx_seq_one_letter_code
_entity_poly.pdbx_strand_id
1 'polypeptide(L)'
;AANAQALDALEQVGCGGSIEHAQLLDARDVDRFALLGIVASVQPEHAMDDRDVADRYWAGRTERAYAFESLVAAGVRLQLGSDAPVAPLDPWVAMAAAISRSRDRREPWHPEQRVVASAALAASTDGRATVEVGSVADLVITEVDPLAASDVRLRGMPVSGTLLGGRWTHRDL
;
A
#
# COMPACT_ATOMS: atom_id res chain seq x y z
N ALA A 1 -19.05 1.56 -7.87
CA ALA A 1 -20.21 2.23 -7.26
C ALA A 1 -19.88 2.80 -5.87
N ALA A 2 -19.41 1.99 -4.89
CA ALA A 2 -19.17 2.47 -3.52
C ALA A 2 -18.11 3.57 -3.47
N ASN A 3 -16.96 3.38 -4.13
CA ASN A 3 -15.90 4.40 -4.17
C ASN A 3 -16.40 5.71 -4.79
N ALA A 4 -17.17 5.64 -5.90
CA ALA A 4 -17.76 6.83 -6.52
C ALA A 4 -18.68 7.59 -5.54
N GLN A 5 -19.56 6.88 -4.81
CA GLN A 5 -20.46 7.48 -3.83
C GLN A 5 -19.67 8.13 -2.65
N ALA A 6 -18.61 7.49 -2.19
CA ALA A 6 -17.74 8.07 -1.15
C ALA A 6 -17.06 9.34 -1.65
N LEU A 7 -16.53 9.32 -2.89
CA LEU A 7 -15.93 10.52 -3.51
C LEU A 7 -16.97 11.63 -3.71
N ASP A 8 -18.19 11.30 -4.15
CA ASP A 8 -19.29 12.28 -4.28
C ASP A 8 -19.60 12.97 -2.93
N ALA A 9 -19.64 12.19 -1.86
CA ALA A 9 -19.91 12.72 -0.52
C ALA A 9 -18.77 13.63 -0.02
N LEU A 10 -17.51 13.20 -0.19
CA LEU A 10 -16.34 13.98 0.19
C LEU A 10 -16.25 15.29 -0.60
N GLU A 11 -16.52 15.24 -1.90
CA GLU A 11 -16.56 16.40 -2.78
C GLU A 11 -17.66 17.38 -2.37
N GLN A 12 -18.88 16.88 -2.10
CA GLN A 12 -20.01 17.69 -1.70
C GLN A 12 -19.78 18.42 -0.36
N VAL A 13 -19.11 17.74 0.58
CA VAL A 13 -18.80 18.32 1.90
C VAL A 13 -17.57 19.23 1.84
N GLY A 14 -16.70 19.05 0.85
CA GLY A 14 -15.45 19.80 0.71
C GLY A 14 -14.41 19.43 1.76
N CYS A 15 -14.36 18.18 2.20
CA CYS A 15 -13.40 17.71 3.19
C CYS A 15 -12.41 16.72 2.58
N GLY A 16 -11.18 16.72 3.12
CA GLY A 16 -10.18 15.69 2.85
C GLY A 16 -10.47 14.43 3.67
N GLY A 17 -9.65 13.38 3.45
CA GLY A 17 -9.76 12.13 4.17
C GLY A 17 -9.12 10.98 3.42
N SER A 18 -9.49 9.77 3.79
CA SER A 18 -9.10 8.54 3.13
C SER A 18 -10.30 7.70 2.73
N ILE A 19 -10.11 6.86 1.72
CA ILE A 19 -11.03 5.77 1.41
C ILE A 19 -10.25 4.47 1.64
N GLU A 20 -10.79 3.66 2.54
CA GLU A 20 -10.21 2.36 2.86
C GLU A 20 -10.50 1.33 1.76
N HIS A 21 -9.58 0.40 1.58
CA HIS A 21 -9.58 -0.67 0.60
C HIS A 21 -9.46 -0.22 -0.85
N ALA A 22 -10.26 0.73 -1.33
CA ALA A 22 -10.31 1.17 -2.74
C ALA A 22 -10.21 -0.01 -3.74
N GLN A 23 -10.83 -1.13 -3.40
CA GLN A 23 -10.52 -2.47 -3.90
C GLN A 23 -10.89 -2.70 -5.36
N LEU A 24 -12.01 -2.13 -5.82
CA LEU A 24 -12.47 -2.19 -7.22
C LEU A 24 -12.87 -0.81 -7.67
N LEU A 25 -12.02 -0.18 -8.48
CA LEU A 25 -12.19 1.19 -8.94
C LEU A 25 -12.79 1.27 -10.34
N ASP A 26 -13.56 2.30 -10.61
CA ASP A 26 -13.81 2.76 -11.98
C ASP A 26 -12.63 3.65 -12.40
N ALA A 27 -12.21 3.57 -13.66
CA ALA A 27 -11.09 4.38 -14.16
C ALA A 27 -11.31 5.90 -13.94
N ARG A 28 -12.57 6.35 -14.03
CA ARG A 28 -12.96 7.74 -13.79
C ARG A 28 -12.77 8.18 -12.33
N ASP A 29 -12.83 7.24 -11.39
CA ASP A 29 -12.68 7.53 -9.97
C ASP A 29 -11.21 7.70 -9.58
N VAL A 30 -10.26 7.12 -10.32
CA VAL A 30 -8.82 7.24 -10.06
C VAL A 30 -8.39 8.72 -10.09
N ASP A 31 -8.75 9.44 -11.15
CA ASP A 31 -8.42 10.87 -11.27
C ASP A 31 -9.08 11.72 -10.17
N ARG A 32 -10.27 11.32 -9.72
CA ARG A 32 -11.00 12.02 -8.66
C ARG A 32 -10.31 11.91 -7.30
N PHE A 33 -9.69 10.78 -6.98
CA PHE A 33 -8.86 10.67 -5.76
C PHE A 33 -7.78 11.77 -5.75
N ALA A 34 -7.06 11.92 -6.87
CA ALA A 34 -6.01 12.93 -7.00
C ALA A 34 -6.55 14.38 -6.91
N LEU A 35 -7.61 14.67 -7.69
CA LEU A 35 -8.21 16.01 -7.74
C LEU A 35 -8.76 16.46 -6.38
N LEU A 36 -9.35 15.54 -5.62
CA LEU A 36 -9.92 15.82 -4.29
C LEU A 36 -8.89 15.70 -3.15
N GLY A 37 -7.66 15.27 -3.45
CA GLY A 37 -6.63 15.04 -2.45
C GLY A 37 -6.97 13.93 -1.46
N ILE A 38 -7.79 12.96 -1.88
CA ILE A 38 -8.21 11.84 -1.04
C ILE A 38 -7.12 10.77 -1.04
N VAL A 39 -6.78 10.29 0.14
CA VAL A 39 -5.82 9.20 0.32
C VAL A 39 -6.48 7.87 0.00
N ALA A 40 -5.81 7.02 -0.75
CA ALA A 40 -6.20 5.63 -0.91
C ALA A 40 -5.47 4.78 0.15
N SER A 41 -6.18 4.36 1.19
CA SER A 41 -5.68 3.45 2.21
C SER A 41 -5.97 2.02 1.76
N VAL A 42 -4.92 1.30 1.40
CA VAL A 42 -5.03 0.01 0.69
C VAL A 42 -4.33 -1.11 1.44
N GLN A 43 -4.79 -2.33 1.22
CA GLN A 43 -4.28 -3.52 1.86
C GLN A 43 -3.76 -4.50 0.79
N PRO A 44 -2.47 -4.42 0.44
CA PRO A 44 -1.93 -5.19 -0.68
C PRO A 44 -2.00 -6.71 -0.50
N GLU A 45 -1.91 -7.20 0.73
CA GLU A 45 -1.99 -8.65 1.00
C GLU A 45 -3.39 -9.21 0.70
N HIS A 46 -4.45 -8.38 0.83
CA HIS A 46 -5.81 -8.79 0.42
C HIS A 46 -5.88 -9.15 -1.07
N ALA A 47 -5.10 -8.49 -1.93
CA ALA A 47 -5.04 -8.86 -3.33
C ALA A 47 -4.53 -10.29 -3.55
N MET A 48 -3.67 -10.79 -2.64
CA MET A 48 -3.16 -12.16 -2.69
C MET A 48 -4.18 -13.18 -2.19
N ASP A 49 -4.94 -12.82 -1.18
CA ASP A 49 -6.00 -13.67 -0.63
C ASP A 49 -7.21 -13.74 -1.55
N ASP A 50 -7.60 -12.60 -2.13
CA ASP A 50 -8.85 -12.45 -2.87
C ASP A 50 -8.75 -12.81 -4.36
N ARG A 51 -7.54 -13.01 -4.93
CA ARG A 51 -7.37 -13.16 -6.38
C ARG A 51 -8.32 -14.20 -6.99
N ASP A 52 -8.44 -15.38 -6.39
CA ASP A 52 -9.24 -16.47 -6.93
C ASP A 52 -10.74 -16.17 -6.83
N VAL A 53 -11.13 -15.48 -5.74
CA VAL A 53 -12.51 -15.02 -5.54
C VAL A 53 -12.83 -13.88 -6.51
N ALA A 54 -11.92 -12.95 -6.68
CA ALA A 54 -12.06 -11.84 -7.62
C ALA A 54 -12.15 -12.34 -9.07
N ASP A 55 -11.28 -13.25 -9.47
CA ASP A 55 -11.30 -13.83 -10.82
C ASP A 55 -12.62 -14.55 -11.10
N ARG A 56 -13.22 -15.17 -10.09
CA ARG A 56 -14.51 -15.85 -10.19
C ARG A 56 -15.69 -14.89 -10.25
N TYR A 57 -15.77 -13.92 -9.34
CA TYR A 57 -16.96 -13.09 -9.14
C TYR A 57 -16.89 -11.73 -9.83
N TRP A 58 -15.67 -11.27 -10.18
CA TRP A 58 -15.43 -10.03 -10.91
C TRP A 58 -14.86 -10.28 -12.31
N ALA A 59 -15.11 -11.46 -12.88
CA ALA A 59 -14.63 -11.81 -14.21
C ALA A 59 -14.89 -10.67 -15.21
N GLY A 60 -13.85 -10.30 -15.98
CA GLY A 60 -13.89 -9.18 -16.93
C GLY A 60 -13.84 -7.77 -16.30
N ARG A 61 -13.53 -7.67 -15.00
CA ARG A 61 -13.33 -6.39 -14.29
C ARG A 61 -12.14 -6.39 -13.34
N THR A 62 -11.39 -7.50 -13.26
CA THR A 62 -10.28 -7.65 -12.31
C THR A 62 -9.09 -6.77 -12.63
N GLU A 63 -8.97 -6.24 -13.85
CA GLU A 63 -7.97 -5.26 -14.24
C GLU A 63 -8.06 -3.94 -13.44
N ARG A 64 -9.21 -3.72 -12.79
CA ARG A 64 -9.47 -2.56 -11.93
C ARG A 64 -9.47 -2.90 -10.45
N ALA A 65 -9.16 -4.15 -10.11
CA ALA A 65 -9.05 -4.58 -8.73
C ALA A 65 -7.64 -4.31 -8.20
N TYR A 66 -7.56 -3.67 -7.03
CA TYR A 66 -6.27 -3.36 -6.41
C TYR A 66 -5.34 -2.57 -7.35
N ALA A 67 -5.87 -1.48 -7.93
CA ALA A 67 -5.25 -0.70 -8.99
C ALA A 67 -4.18 0.28 -8.45
N PHE A 68 -3.16 -0.25 -7.74
CA PHE A 68 -2.19 0.55 -7.00
C PHE A 68 -1.33 1.42 -7.90
N GLU A 69 -0.77 0.87 -8.99
CA GLU A 69 0.03 1.66 -9.93
C GLU A 69 -0.80 2.74 -10.62
N SER A 70 -2.04 2.42 -10.99
CA SER A 70 -2.95 3.41 -11.58
C SER A 70 -3.19 4.60 -10.63
N LEU A 71 -3.33 4.35 -9.34
CA LEU A 71 -3.47 5.40 -8.32
C LEU A 71 -2.18 6.22 -8.17
N VAL A 72 -1.02 5.57 -8.09
CA VAL A 72 0.29 6.23 -8.00
C VAL A 72 0.55 7.09 -9.24
N ALA A 73 0.31 6.55 -10.44
CA ALA A 73 0.49 7.26 -11.70
C ALA A 73 -0.40 8.50 -11.83
N ALA A 74 -1.60 8.47 -11.22
CA ALA A 74 -2.49 9.62 -11.12
C ALA A 74 -2.09 10.63 -10.02
N GLY A 75 -1.02 10.37 -9.26
CA GLY A 75 -0.57 11.24 -8.17
C GLY A 75 -1.36 11.09 -6.87
N VAL A 76 -2.12 10.01 -6.72
CA VAL A 76 -2.84 9.71 -5.48
C VAL A 76 -1.87 9.25 -4.40
N ARG A 77 -2.00 9.82 -3.20
CA ARG A 77 -1.26 9.34 -2.04
C ARG A 77 -1.81 7.99 -1.59
N LEU A 78 -0.96 6.97 -1.61
CA LEU A 78 -1.27 5.68 -1.01
C LEU A 78 -0.86 5.64 0.46
N GLN A 79 -1.59 4.87 1.25
CA GLN A 79 -1.18 4.36 2.55
C GLN A 79 -1.36 2.84 2.55
N LEU A 80 -0.31 2.10 2.90
CA LEU A 80 -0.38 0.65 3.00
C LEU A 80 -0.75 0.24 4.41
N GLY A 81 -1.76 -0.62 4.52
CA GLY A 81 -2.22 -1.20 5.77
C GLY A 81 -2.37 -2.71 5.68
N SER A 82 -2.68 -3.34 6.80
CA SER A 82 -2.91 -4.78 6.91
C SER A 82 -4.36 -5.16 7.14
N ASP A 83 -5.17 -4.21 7.66
CA ASP A 83 -6.52 -4.53 8.17
C ASP A 83 -6.47 -5.69 9.20
N ALA A 84 -5.46 -5.66 10.08
CA ALA A 84 -5.26 -6.72 11.07
C ALA A 84 -6.52 -6.92 11.93
N PRO A 85 -6.94 -8.16 12.18
CA PRO A 85 -6.21 -9.43 11.98
C PRO A 85 -6.44 -10.12 10.62
N VAL A 86 -7.04 -9.45 9.63
CA VAL A 86 -7.32 -10.04 8.31
C VAL A 86 -6.00 -10.40 7.59
N ALA A 87 -5.03 -9.49 7.59
CA ALA A 87 -3.67 -9.80 7.20
C ALA A 87 -2.70 -9.57 8.38
N PRO A 88 -1.47 -10.11 8.35
CA PRO A 88 -0.47 -9.89 9.39
C PRO A 88 -0.21 -8.40 9.59
N LEU A 89 -0.10 -7.96 10.86
CA LEU A 89 0.32 -6.62 11.21
C LEU A 89 1.84 -6.47 10.99
N ASP A 90 2.23 -6.52 9.73
CA ASP A 90 3.62 -6.45 9.29
C ASP A 90 3.71 -5.60 8.00
N PRO A 91 4.28 -4.39 8.06
CA PRO A 91 4.36 -3.51 6.91
C PRO A 91 5.21 -4.09 5.77
N TRP A 92 6.17 -4.95 6.07
CA TRP A 92 7.01 -5.57 5.06
C TRP A 92 6.25 -6.57 4.20
N VAL A 93 5.27 -7.26 4.79
CA VAL A 93 4.34 -8.14 4.05
C VAL A 93 3.49 -7.33 3.08
N ALA A 94 2.95 -6.20 3.52
CA ALA A 94 2.18 -5.30 2.67
C ALA A 94 3.03 -4.72 1.52
N MET A 95 4.26 -4.28 1.81
CA MET A 95 5.20 -3.81 0.79
C MET A 95 5.53 -4.91 -0.24
N ALA A 96 5.85 -6.12 0.23
CA ALA A 96 6.16 -7.23 -0.65
C ALA A 96 5.00 -7.56 -1.59
N ALA A 97 3.76 -7.57 -1.08
CA ALA A 97 2.57 -7.81 -1.88
C ALA A 97 2.33 -6.70 -2.93
N ALA A 98 2.54 -5.43 -2.56
CA ALA A 98 2.39 -4.30 -3.47
C ALA A 98 3.42 -4.32 -4.62
N ILE A 99 4.66 -4.73 -4.33
CA ILE A 99 5.79 -4.75 -5.27
C ILE A 99 5.75 -6.00 -6.17
N SER A 100 5.48 -7.19 -5.58
CA SER A 100 5.56 -8.45 -6.32
C SER A 100 4.25 -8.85 -6.98
N ARG A 101 3.11 -8.49 -6.38
CA ARG A 101 1.77 -8.98 -6.75
C ARG A 101 1.69 -10.50 -6.72
N SER A 102 2.50 -11.12 -5.85
CA SER A 102 2.55 -12.55 -5.64
C SER A 102 2.88 -12.87 -4.18
N ARG A 103 2.43 -14.03 -3.69
CA ARG A 103 2.75 -14.58 -2.39
C ARG A 103 3.28 -16.01 -2.48
N ASP A 104 2.98 -16.65 -3.56
CA ASP A 104 3.28 -18.05 -3.83
C ASP A 104 4.04 -18.22 -5.16
N ARG A 105 4.09 -19.44 -5.70
CA ARG A 105 4.79 -19.75 -6.96
C ARG A 105 3.97 -19.45 -8.21
N ARG A 106 2.75 -18.91 -8.06
CA ARG A 106 1.92 -18.52 -9.20
C ARG A 106 2.46 -17.23 -9.82
N GLU A 107 2.14 -17.03 -11.08
CA GLU A 107 2.42 -15.77 -11.76
C GLU A 107 1.80 -14.61 -11.00
N PRO A 108 2.46 -13.44 -10.99
CA PRO A 108 1.91 -12.25 -10.39
C PRO A 108 0.52 -11.90 -10.92
N TRP A 109 -0.38 -11.57 -10.00
CA TRP A 109 -1.73 -11.19 -10.37
C TRP A 109 -1.79 -9.70 -10.72
N HIS A 110 -2.17 -9.36 -11.96
CA HIS A 110 -2.12 -8.01 -12.49
C HIS A 110 -0.76 -7.32 -12.28
N PRO A 111 0.33 -7.82 -12.92
CA PRO A 111 1.68 -7.31 -12.73
C PRO A 111 1.84 -5.84 -13.16
N GLU A 112 0.94 -5.33 -14.00
CA GLU A 112 0.86 -3.92 -14.41
C GLU A 112 0.46 -3.00 -13.25
N GLN A 113 -0.08 -3.55 -12.16
CA GLN A 113 -0.46 -2.80 -10.96
C GLN A 113 0.59 -2.90 -9.83
N ARG A 114 1.80 -3.36 -10.15
CA ARG A 114 2.94 -3.30 -9.23
C ARG A 114 3.38 -1.87 -9.00
N VAL A 115 3.67 -1.54 -7.77
CA VAL A 115 4.33 -0.27 -7.44
C VAL A 115 5.83 -0.47 -7.26
N VAL A 116 6.61 0.57 -7.52
CA VAL A 116 8.05 0.53 -7.25
C VAL A 116 8.35 0.54 -5.75
N ALA A 117 9.48 -0.03 -5.34
CA ALA A 117 9.84 -0.18 -3.93
C ALA A 117 9.84 1.15 -3.17
N SER A 118 10.29 2.23 -3.78
CA SER A 118 10.29 3.57 -3.17
C SER A 118 8.87 4.10 -2.93
N ALA A 119 7.92 3.85 -3.82
CA ALA A 119 6.53 4.24 -3.63
C ALA A 119 5.87 3.41 -2.52
N ALA A 120 6.13 2.09 -2.47
CA ALA A 120 5.65 1.23 -1.40
C ALA A 120 6.22 1.62 -0.02
N LEU A 121 7.51 1.98 0.05
CA LEU A 121 8.14 2.49 1.28
C LEU A 121 7.49 3.81 1.70
N ALA A 122 7.36 4.78 0.81
CA ALA A 122 6.71 6.05 1.11
C ALA A 122 5.26 5.85 1.59
N ALA A 123 4.51 4.94 0.98
CA ALA A 123 3.15 4.60 1.40
C ALA A 123 3.07 3.89 2.76
N SER A 124 4.18 3.32 3.25
CA SER A 124 4.30 2.69 4.58
C SER A 124 4.84 3.63 5.66
N THR A 125 5.31 4.84 5.26
CA THR A 125 6.00 5.80 6.13
C THR A 125 5.39 7.20 6.05
N ASP A 126 4.09 7.29 5.85
CA ASP A 126 3.34 8.55 5.74
C ASP A 126 3.89 9.53 4.68
N GLY A 127 4.28 8.97 3.53
CA GLY A 127 4.82 9.72 2.39
C GLY A 127 6.32 10.01 2.46
N ARG A 128 7.02 9.54 3.49
CA ARG A 128 8.47 9.78 3.66
C ARG A 128 9.26 8.65 3.00
N ALA A 129 10.04 8.98 1.99
CA ALA A 129 10.88 8.01 1.28
C ALA A 129 12.32 7.93 1.84
N THR A 130 12.72 8.88 2.70
CA THR A 130 14.08 8.97 3.22
C THR A 130 14.13 9.60 4.61
N VAL A 131 15.27 9.45 5.27
CA VAL A 131 15.57 10.08 6.56
C VAL A 131 16.23 11.45 6.30
N GLU A 132 15.73 12.49 6.93
CA GLU A 132 16.22 13.86 6.79
C GLU A 132 16.51 14.48 8.15
N VAL A 133 17.53 15.34 8.19
CA VAL A 133 17.87 16.13 9.40
C VAL A 133 16.70 17.07 9.73
N GLY A 134 16.24 17.03 10.97
CA GLY A 134 15.09 17.82 11.43
C GLY A 134 13.76 17.10 11.39
N SER A 135 13.68 15.92 10.78
CA SER A 135 12.51 15.03 10.86
C SER A 135 12.35 14.43 12.25
N VAL A 136 11.12 14.06 12.59
CA VAL A 136 10.85 13.27 13.81
C VAL A 136 11.66 11.97 13.72
N ALA A 137 12.33 11.62 14.81
CA ALA A 137 13.17 10.41 14.87
C ALA A 137 12.34 9.14 15.13
N ASP A 138 11.36 8.90 14.26
CA ASP A 138 10.63 7.63 14.15
C ASP A 138 11.36 6.82 13.08
N LEU A 139 12.18 5.88 13.50
CA LEU A 139 13.13 5.19 12.62
C LEU A 139 13.00 3.68 12.76
N VAL A 140 13.23 2.99 11.65
CA VAL A 140 13.45 1.54 11.62
C VAL A 140 14.85 1.26 11.07
N ILE A 141 15.56 0.33 11.70
CA ILE A 141 16.88 -0.13 11.27
C ILE A 141 16.73 -1.56 10.78
N THR A 142 17.05 -1.78 9.52
CA THR A 142 16.94 -3.08 8.85
C THR A 142 18.32 -3.58 8.44
N GLU A 143 18.52 -4.90 8.40
CA GLU A 143 19.78 -5.49 7.95
C GLU A 143 19.90 -5.52 6.42
N VAL A 144 18.80 -5.31 5.72
CA VAL A 144 18.73 -5.35 4.26
C VAL A 144 18.10 -4.05 3.77
N ASP A 145 18.63 -3.49 2.69
CA ASP A 145 18.02 -2.34 2.03
C ASP A 145 16.63 -2.72 1.47
N PRO A 146 15.54 -2.15 1.99
CA PRO A 146 14.19 -2.47 1.54
C PRO A 146 13.92 -2.07 0.08
N LEU A 147 14.70 -1.13 -0.48
CA LEU A 147 14.54 -0.70 -1.87
C LEU A 147 15.15 -1.69 -2.88
N ALA A 148 16.10 -2.53 -2.41
CA ALA A 148 16.80 -3.52 -3.22
C ALA A 148 16.43 -4.97 -2.87
N ALA A 149 15.65 -5.17 -1.80
CA ALA A 149 15.27 -6.49 -1.32
C ALA A 149 14.30 -7.20 -2.28
N SER A 150 14.48 -8.51 -2.44
CA SER A 150 13.47 -9.35 -3.09
C SER A 150 12.20 -9.44 -2.24
N ASP A 151 11.08 -9.85 -2.84
CA ASP A 151 9.81 -10.05 -2.15
C ASP A 151 9.92 -11.03 -0.97
N VAL A 152 10.68 -12.12 -1.15
CA VAL A 152 10.95 -13.10 -0.08
C VAL A 152 11.70 -12.45 1.09
N ARG A 153 12.70 -11.61 0.78
CA ARG A 153 13.47 -10.90 1.82
C ARG A 153 12.63 -9.81 2.51
N LEU A 154 11.76 -9.13 1.77
CA LEU A 154 10.80 -8.18 2.35
C LEU A 154 9.86 -8.88 3.33
N ARG A 155 9.25 -10.01 2.94
CA ARG A 155 8.31 -10.76 3.81
C ARG A 155 8.94 -11.29 5.09
N GLY A 156 10.24 -11.40 5.15
CA GLY A 156 11.00 -11.80 6.33
C GLY A 156 12.06 -10.76 6.69
N MET A 157 11.74 -9.47 6.60
CA MET A 157 12.69 -8.37 6.84
C MET A 157 13.27 -8.43 8.26
N PRO A 158 14.59 -8.61 8.40
CA PRO A 158 15.21 -8.55 9.70
C PRO A 158 15.26 -7.08 10.16
N VAL A 159 14.62 -6.81 11.30
CA VAL A 159 14.61 -5.49 11.94
C VAL A 159 15.51 -5.53 13.16
N SER A 160 16.64 -4.82 13.11
CA SER A 160 17.61 -4.73 14.22
C SER A 160 17.22 -3.66 15.25
N GLY A 161 16.36 -2.72 14.89
CA GLY A 161 15.92 -1.72 15.85
C GLY A 161 14.80 -0.83 15.36
N THR A 162 14.05 -0.30 16.32
CA THR A 162 13.04 0.74 16.08
C THR A 162 13.14 1.84 17.12
N LEU A 163 12.93 3.08 16.67
CA LEU A 163 12.84 4.26 17.50
C LEU A 163 11.51 4.97 17.28
N LEU A 164 10.95 5.51 18.35
CA LEU A 164 9.80 6.41 18.32
C LEU A 164 10.19 7.71 19.06
N GLY A 165 10.16 8.82 18.37
CA GLY A 165 10.61 10.11 18.90
C GLY A 165 12.05 10.07 19.43
N GLY A 166 12.94 9.31 18.79
CA GLY A 166 14.33 9.13 19.21
C GLY A 166 14.56 8.16 20.38
N ARG A 167 13.50 7.50 20.88
CA ARG A 167 13.59 6.53 21.97
C ARG A 167 13.48 5.11 21.42
N TRP A 168 14.37 4.24 21.84
CA TRP A 168 14.29 2.82 21.46
C TRP A 168 12.99 2.16 21.91
N THR A 169 12.30 1.54 20.97
CA THR A 169 11.13 0.66 21.22
C THR A 169 11.49 -0.81 20.99
N HIS A 170 12.50 -1.05 20.14
CA HIS A 170 13.11 -2.35 19.93
C HIS A 170 14.61 -2.17 19.66
N ARG A 171 15.45 -3.06 20.16
CA ARG A 171 16.90 -3.02 19.95
C ARG A 171 17.48 -4.43 20.00
N ASP A 172 17.99 -4.89 18.86
CA ASP A 172 18.70 -6.16 18.67
C ASP A 172 19.97 -5.88 17.82
N LEU A 173 20.87 -5.04 18.40
CA LEU A 173 22.12 -4.56 17.79
C LEU A 173 23.32 -5.11 18.56
#